data_afe01ca06a410272f5d090dc546cf7e5
#
_entry.id   afe01ca06a410272f5d090dc546cf7e5
#
_cell.length_a   1.000
_cell.length_b   1.000
_cell.length_c   1.000
_cell.angle_alpha   90.00
_cell.angle_beta   90.00
_cell.angle_gamma   90.00
#
_symmetry.space_group_name_H-M   'P 1'
#
loop_
_entity.id
_entity.type
_entity.pdbx_description
1 polymer ?
#
loop_
_entity_poly.entity_id
_entity_poly.type
_entity_poly.pdbx_seq_one_letter_code
_entity_poly.pdbx_strand_id
1 'polypeptide(L)'
;VESESFDLKKETSKSLQITSGAGEYRVNVLDPGIASATVEGNLLTVTGLVVGKTEVVVSDKGGSYESLKINVYNSDVVTLDTEHIDLTLKMGAPATTTFRITDGNPAYRVSSSAPEIATAEIGEDGATVTVTGLSGGEATITVTDSRNLTAAVTVSNTVTTSPFTDEELEEFKSLPLHTYLVNGEKIKGQLDMGGYDDLMWGYYVYGAYSVNMTTDYLYLTSKTKPEYDMNTLGKKPGLKLAYRKDKQILV
;
A
#
# COMPACT_ATOMS: atom_id res chain seq x y z
N VAL A 1 -23.34 32.55 26.06
CA VAL A 1 -23.54 31.19 25.51
C VAL A 1 -22.73 30.23 26.37
N GLU A 2 -23.15 28.98 26.53
CA GLU A 2 -22.52 28.03 27.48
C GLU A 2 -21.11 27.55 27.06
N SER A 3 -20.63 27.88 25.90
CA SER A 3 -19.31 27.39 25.40
C SER A 3 -18.68 28.39 24.44
N GLU A 4 -17.38 28.65 24.59
CA GLU A 4 -16.61 29.54 23.71
C GLU A 4 -16.16 28.81 22.42
N SER A 5 -16.19 27.48 22.41
CA SER A 5 -15.80 26.66 21.25
C SER A 5 -16.39 25.25 21.33
N PHE A 6 -16.64 24.63 20.18
CA PHE A 6 -16.99 23.22 20.10
C PHE A 6 -16.68 22.61 18.71
N ASP A 7 -16.50 21.31 18.72
CA ASP A 7 -16.42 20.49 17.51
C ASP A 7 -17.82 20.10 17.06
N LEU A 8 -18.04 20.12 15.74
CA LEU A 8 -19.31 19.78 15.11
C LEU A 8 -19.06 18.86 13.91
N LYS A 9 -19.70 17.71 13.90
CA LYS A 9 -19.59 16.81 12.76
C LYS A 9 -20.28 17.43 11.54
N LYS A 10 -19.67 17.29 10.37
CA LYS A 10 -20.25 17.72 9.10
C LYS A 10 -21.66 17.15 8.93
N GLU A 11 -22.57 17.96 8.40
CA GLU A 11 -23.99 17.61 8.16
C GLU A 11 -24.79 17.31 9.45
N THR A 12 -24.26 17.76 10.61
CA THR A 12 -25.02 17.72 11.88
C THR A 12 -25.26 19.12 12.42
N SER A 13 -26.20 19.24 13.34
CA SER A 13 -26.54 20.50 14.01
C SER A 13 -26.42 20.36 15.51
N LYS A 14 -26.02 21.47 16.16
CA LYS A 14 -25.99 21.61 17.62
C LYS A 14 -26.74 22.86 18.03
N SER A 15 -27.63 22.70 19.00
CA SER A 15 -28.37 23.81 19.58
C SER A 15 -27.81 24.20 20.95
N LEU A 16 -27.69 25.49 21.17
CA LEU A 16 -27.14 26.09 22.40
C LEU A 16 -28.11 27.15 22.92
N GLN A 17 -28.29 27.22 24.24
CA GLN A 17 -29.07 28.28 24.89
C GLN A 17 -28.22 29.53 25.06
N ILE A 18 -28.81 30.67 24.70
CA ILE A 18 -28.28 31.99 25.05
C ILE A 18 -28.82 32.31 26.46
N THR A 19 -27.93 32.32 27.43
CA THR A 19 -28.30 32.42 28.85
C THR A 19 -28.31 33.85 29.39
N SER A 20 -27.76 34.81 28.67
CA SER A 20 -27.69 36.23 29.06
C SER A 20 -27.71 37.15 27.83
N GLY A 21 -28.12 38.41 28.02
CA GLY A 21 -28.14 39.44 26.99
C GLY A 21 -29.47 40.21 26.99
N ALA A 22 -29.55 41.29 26.19
CA ALA A 22 -30.68 42.18 26.12
C ALA A 22 -31.84 41.68 25.18
N GLY A 23 -31.69 40.45 24.64
CA GLY A 23 -32.66 39.89 23.70
C GLY A 23 -32.52 40.43 22.28
N GLU A 24 -33.44 40.02 21.39
CA GLU A 24 -33.40 40.32 19.96
C GLU A 24 -32.04 39.95 19.34
N TYR A 25 -31.66 38.69 19.54
CA TYR A 25 -30.37 38.18 19.12
C TYR A 25 -30.27 38.10 17.60
N ARG A 26 -29.06 38.39 17.10
CA ARG A 26 -28.66 38.24 15.70
C ARG A 26 -27.43 37.39 15.63
N VAL A 27 -27.33 36.59 14.60
CA VAL A 27 -26.18 35.70 14.37
C VAL A 27 -25.53 36.03 13.03
N ASN A 28 -24.20 36.00 13.03
CA ASN A 28 -23.38 36.09 11.83
C ASN A 28 -22.31 34.99 11.86
N VAL A 29 -22.13 34.33 10.74
CA VAL A 29 -21.06 33.30 10.57
C VAL A 29 -19.98 33.92 9.70
N LEU A 30 -18.72 33.92 10.17
CA LEU A 30 -17.63 34.56 9.45
C LEU A 30 -17.30 33.83 8.14
N ASP A 31 -17.40 32.50 8.12
CA ASP A 31 -17.34 31.72 6.88
C ASP A 31 -18.62 30.87 6.75
N PRO A 32 -19.62 31.36 6.00
CA PRO A 32 -20.87 30.64 5.82
C PRO A 32 -20.77 29.41 4.92
N GLY A 33 -19.62 29.18 4.26
CA GLY A 33 -19.33 27.95 3.53
C GLY A 33 -18.98 26.77 4.46
N ILE A 34 -18.46 27.06 5.67
CA ILE A 34 -18.05 26.04 6.64
C ILE A 34 -19.20 25.67 7.57
N ALA A 35 -19.97 26.66 8.05
CA ALA A 35 -21.11 26.42 8.91
C ALA A 35 -22.22 27.44 8.64
N SER A 36 -23.43 27.07 9.00
CA SER A 36 -24.55 27.99 9.07
C SER A 36 -25.08 28.11 10.50
N ALA A 37 -25.70 29.23 10.85
CA ALA A 37 -26.28 29.40 12.15
C ALA A 37 -27.62 30.18 12.05
N THR A 38 -28.56 29.82 12.92
CA THR A 38 -29.82 30.50 13.09
C THR A 38 -30.10 30.75 14.56
N VAL A 39 -30.85 31.76 14.89
CA VAL A 39 -31.30 32.04 16.24
C VAL A 39 -32.83 32.23 16.26
N GLU A 40 -33.48 31.48 17.13
CA GLU A 40 -34.91 31.58 17.39
C GLU A 40 -35.14 31.83 18.88
N GLY A 41 -35.65 33.05 19.20
CA GLY A 41 -35.71 33.47 20.58
C GLY A 41 -34.34 33.52 21.23
N ASN A 42 -34.08 32.61 22.17
CA ASN A 42 -32.79 32.44 22.82
C ASN A 42 -32.12 31.08 22.51
N LEU A 43 -32.55 30.39 21.48
CA LEU A 43 -31.94 29.13 20.99
C LEU A 43 -31.12 29.42 19.74
N LEU A 44 -29.80 29.26 19.86
CA LEU A 44 -28.85 29.27 18.75
C LEU A 44 -28.69 27.88 18.20
N THR A 45 -28.92 27.67 16.91
CA THR A 45 -28.65 26.42 16.22
C THR A 45 -27.54 26.60 15.19
N VAL A 46 -26.48 25.83 15.30
CA VAL A 46 -25.33 25.83 14.37
C VAL A 46 -25.30 24.52 13.63
N THR A 47 -25.13 24.57 12.29
CA THR A 47 -25.04 23.40 11.40
C THR A 47 -23.68 23.40 10.70
N GLY A 48 -22.94 22.29 10.78
CA GLY A 48 -21.69 22.09 10.06
C GLY A 48 -21.96 21.73 8.59
N LEU A 49 -21.33 22.43 7.65
CA LEU A 49 -21.53 22.24 6.21
C LEU A 49 -20.33 21.60 5.54
N VAL A 50 -19.14 22.15 5.77
CA VAL A 50 -17.87 21.71 5.18
C VAL A 50 -16.81 21.67 6.27
N VAL A 51 -15.92 20.70 6.19
CA VAL A 51 -14.77 20.55 7.13
C VAL A 51 -13.93 21.83 7.12
N GLY A 52 -13.69 22.37 8.30
CA GLY A 52 -12.93 23.60 8.47
C GLY A 52 -13.21 24.28 9.80
N LYS A 53 -12.67 25.50 9.96
CA LYS A 53 -12.84 26.30 11.17
C LYS A 53 -13.47 27.63 10.82
N THR A 54 -14.48 28.03 11.60
CA THR A 54 -15.14 29.32 11.46
C THR A 54 -15.51 29.87 12.85
N GLU A 55 -16.03 31.08 12.87
CA GLU A 55 -16.59 31.65 14.08
C GLU A 55 -18.07 32.08 13.83
N VAL A 56 -18.87 31.85 14.84
CA VAL A 56 -20.25 32.30 14.90
C VAL A 56 -20.32 33.44 15.91
N VAL A 57 -20.69 34.62 15.44
CA VAL A 57 -20.84 35.81 16.30
C VAL A 57 -22.32 36.00 16.60
N VAL A 58 -22.67 36.02 17.86
CA VAL A 58 -24.01 36.33 18.36
C VAL A 58 -23.99 37.69 18.99
N SER A 59 -24.90 38.55 18.60
CA SER A 59 -25.08 39.90 19.16
C SER A 59 -26.51 40.11 19.66
N ASP A 60 -26.67 40.98 20.64
CA ASP A 60 -27.96 41.38 21.17
C ASP A 60 -28.35 42.83 20.75
N LYS A 61 -29.53 43.26 21.07
CA LYS A 61 -29.99 44.63 20.77
C LYS A 61 -29.25 45.71 21.56
N GLY A 62 -28.58 45.36 22.63
CA GLY A 62 -27.75 46.26 23.43
C GLY A 62 -26.39 46.52 22.84
N GLY A 63 -26.01 45.80 21.76
CA GLY A 63 -24.72 45.88 21.11
C GLY A 63 -23.66 45.00 21.74
N SER A 64 -23.99 44.22 22.74
CA SER A 64 -23.07 43.18 23.29
C SER A 64 -22.99 42.02 22.27
N TYR A 65 -21.82 41.45 22.16
CA TYR A 65 -21.60 40.28 21.27
C TYR A 65 -20.66 39.26 21.95
N GLU A 66 -20.77 38.02 21.45
CA GLU A 66 -19.91 36.91 21.81
C GLU A 66 -19.59 36.08 20.57
N SER A 67 -18.37 35.53 20.51
CA SER A 67 -17.88 34.72 19.40
C SER A 67 -17.65 33.28 19.85
N LEU A 68 -18.19 32.35 19.08
CA LEU A 68 -18.01 30.91 19.26
C LEU A 68 -17.14 30.36 18.16
N LYS A 69 -16.05 29.70 18.51
CA LYS A 69 -15.19 29.01 17.55
C LYS A 69 -15.76 27.65 17.22
N ILE A 70 -16.03 27.40 15.96
CA ILE A 70 -16.58 26.16 15.46
C ILE A 70 -15.48 25.43 14.66
N ASN A 71 -15.26 24.17 14.97
CA ASN A 71 -14.42 23.29 14.18
C ASN A 71 -15.27 22.16 13.60
N VAL A 72 -15.55 22.25 12.29
CA VAL A 72 -16.32 21.23 11.59
C VAL A 72 -15.37 20.11 11.15
N TYR A 73 -15.69 18.87 11.53
CA TYR A 73 -14.91 17.69 11.21
C TYR A 73 -15.72 16.65 10.41
N ASN A 74 -15.03 15.71 9.75
CA ASN A 74 -15.67 14.74 8.87
C ASN A 74 -16.15 13.49 9.62
N SER A 75 -15.25 12.85 10.36
CA SER A 75 -15.51 11.53 10.93
C SER A 75 -15.03 11.38 12.37
N ASP A 76 -15.67 10.48 13.10
CA ASP A 76 -15.29 10.08 14.46
C ASP A 76 -14.30 8.91 14.47
N VAL A 77 -14.00 8.34 13.30
CA VAL A 77 -13.11 7.20 13.10
C VAL A 77 -12.23 7.42 11.88
N VAL A 78 -11.11 6.70 11.81
CA VAL A 78 -10.34 6.49 10.59
C VAL A 78 -10.66 5.10 10.10
N THR A 79 -11.02 4.95 8.82
CA THR A 79 -11.25 3.65 8.18
C THR A 79 -10.35 3.45 6.97
N LEU A 80 -9.92 2.23 6.77
CA LEU A 80 -9.04 1.80 5.70
C LEU A 80 -9.74 0.72 4.89
N ASP A 81 -9.37 0.56 3.64
CA ASP A 81 -9.93 -0.48 2.76
C ASP A 81 -9.36 -1.87 3.02
N THR A 82 -8.31 -1.96 3.84
CA THR A 82 -7.70 -3.23 4.27
C THR A 82 -7.15 -3.13 5.69
N GLU A 83 -7.08 -4.26 6.38
CA GLU A 83 -6.47 -4.40 7.71
C GLU A 83 -5.16 -5.21 7.66
N HIS A 84 -4.92 -5.92 6.53
CA HIS A 84 -3.76 -6.77 6.36
C HIS A 84 -3.23 -6.72 4.93
N ILE A 85 -1.90 -6.79 4.80
CA ILE A 85 -1.16 -6.81 3.54
C ILE A 85 -0.10 -7.88 3.62
N ASP A 86 -0.10 -8.79 2.64
CA ASP A 86 0.97 -9.75 2.42
C ASP A 86 1.84 -9.29 1.25
N LEU A 87 3.15 -9.20 1.46
CA LEU A 87 4.13 -8.91 0.42
C LEU A 87 5.13 -10.04 0.28
N THR A 88 5.41 -10.39 -0.95
CA THR A 88 6.47 -11.35 -1.29
C THR A 88 7.67 -10.61 -1.86
N LEU A 89 8.77 -10.63 -1.12
CA LEU A 89 10.05 -10.03 -1.51
C LEU A 89 10.86 -11.07 -2.27
N LYS A 90 10.81 -10.99 -3.59
CA LYS A 90 11.54 -11.93 -4.46
C LYS A 90 13.03 -11.70 -4.34
N MET A 91 13.77 -12.72 -3.86
CA MET A 91 15.22 -12.64 -3.61
C MET A 91 15.61 -11.47 -2.69
N GLY A 92 14.70 -11.05 -1.81
CA GLY A 92 14.92 -9.90 -0.94
C GLY A 92 14.80 -8.53 -1.60
N ALA A 93 14.36 -8.46 -2.86
CA ALA A 93 14.07 -7.18 -3.50
C ALA A 93 12.84 -6.53 -2.88
N PRO A 94 12.85 -5.21 -2.67
CA PRO A 94 11.68 -4.48 -2.17
C PRO A 94 10.44 -4.70 -3.02
N ALA A 95 9.30 -4.85 -2.38
CA ALA A 95 7.99 -4.98 -3.01
C ALA A 95 7.07 -3.86 -2.53
N THR A 96 6.22 -3.36 -3.41
CA THR A 96 5.30 -2.27 -3.10
C THR A 96 3.86 -2.64 -3.37
N THR A 97 2.97 -2.09 -2.56
CA THR A 97 1.53 -2.13 -2.77
C THR A 97 0.89 -0.86 -2.24
N THR A 98 -0.40 -0.71 -2.42
CA THR A 98 -1.14 0.45 -1.92
C THR A 98 -2.41 0.03 -1.20
N PHE A 99 -2.84 0.87 -0.24
CA PHE A 99 -4.17 0.82 0.33
C PHE A 99 -4.76 2.23 0.42
N ARG A 100 -6.05 2.34 0.71
CA ARG A 100 -6.73 3.64 0.77
C ARG A 100 -7.31 3.92 2.15
N ILE A 101 -7.22 5.19 2.53
CA ILE A 101 -7.97 5.75 3.63
C ILE A 101 -9.36 6.08 3.09
N THR A 102 -10.40 5.41 3.61
CA THR A 102 -11.78 5.52 3.11
C THR A 102 -12.64 6.48 3.91
N ASP A 103 -12.28 6.73 5.18
CA ASP A 103 -12.91 7.74 6.03
C ASP A 103 -11.91 8.27 7.07
N GLY A 104 -12.14 9.48 7.56
CA GLY A 104 -11.32 10.17 8.56
C GLY A 104 -11.29 11.67 8.34
N ASN A 105 -10.37 12.34 9.00
CA ASN A 105 -10.19 13.79 8.94
C ASN A 105 -8.83 14.12 8.30
N PRO A 106 -8.77 14.61 7.05
CA PRO A 106 -7.49 15.01 6.44
C PRO A 106 -6.81 16.11 7.29
N ALA A 107 -5.55 16.26 7.30
CA ALA A 107 -4.36 15.72 6.79
C ALA A 107 -3.90 14.48 7.59
N TYR A 108 -3.58 13.43 6.87
CA TYR A 108 -3.14 12.19 7.50
C TYR A 108 -1.63 12.14 7.65
N ARG A 109 -1.18 11.31 8.59
CA ARG A 109 0.22 10.95 8.79
C ARG A 109 0.30 9.43 8.90
N VAL A 110 1.40 8.86 8.42
CA VAL A 110 1.66 7.43 8.52
C VAL A 110 2.95 7.18 9.28
N SER A 111 3.00 6.08 10.00
CA SER A 111 4.20 5.61 10.67
C SER A 111 4.27 4.09 10.63
N SER A 112 5.48 3.55 10.62
CA SER A 112 5.74 2.12 10.73
C SER A 112 6.29 1.78 12.11
N SER A 113 5.86 0.65 12.67
CA SER A 113 6.42 0.10 13.90
C SER A 113 7.82 -0.49 13.71
N ALA A 114 8.17 -0.88 12.47
CA ALA A 114 9.45 -1.48 12.08
C ALA A 114 9.84 -0.98 10.67
N PRO A 115 10.41 0.24 10.56
CA PRO A 115 10.75 0.85 9.26
C PRO A 115 11.79 0.05 8.45
N GLU A 116 12.57 -0.79 9.09
CA GLU A 116 13.50 -1.73 8.45
C GLU A 116 12.78 -2.91 7.78
N ILE A 117 11.55 -3.21 8.17
CA ILE A 117 10.72 -4.27 7.59
C ILE A 117 9.81 -3.69 6.51
N ALA A 118 9.08 -2.61 6.84
CA ALA A 118 8.21 -1.94 5.89
C ALA A 118 8.12 -0.44 6.18
N THR A 119 8.06 0.36 5.12
CA THR A 119 7.79 1.81 5.17
C THR A 119 6.46 2.14 4.50
N ALA A 120 5.92 3.31 4.80
CA ALA A 120 4.69 3.79 4.16
C ALA A 120 4.77 5.29 3.88
N GLU A 121 4.17 5.72 2.77
CA GLU A 121 4.09 7.12 2.35
C GLU A 121 2.68 7.43 1.85
N ILE A 122 2.21 8.64 2.13
CA ILE A 122 0.92 9.13 1.63
C ILE A 122 1.12 9.74 0.24
N GLY A 123 0.30 9.32 -0.71
CA GLY A 123 0.30 9.85 -2.07
C GLY A 123 -0.20 11.29 -2.17
N GLU A 124 -0.01 11.90 -3.32
CA GLU A 124 -0.40 13.29 -3.59
C GLU A 124 -1.92 13.53 -3.48
N ASP A 125 -2.73 12.49 -3.64
CA ASP A 125 -4.18 12.54 -3.45
C ASP A 125 -4.60 12.66 -1.97
N GLY A 126 -3.64 12.53 -1.05
CA GLY A 126 -3.84 12.61 0.39
C GLY A 126 -4.63 11.45 1.00
N ALA A 127 -4.95 10.41 0.22
CA ALA A 127 -5.79 9.29 0.67
C ALA A 127 -5.23 7.91 0.33
N THR A 128 -4.39 7.81 -0.70
CA THR A 128 -3.70 6.56 -1.06
C THR A 128 -2.40 6.46 -0.26
N VAL A 129 -2.15 5.32 0.34
CA VAL A 129 -0.91 5.02 1.07
C VAL A 129 -0.15 3.95 0.32
N THR A 130 1.09 4.25 -0.06
CA THR A 130 2.02 3.29 -0.65
C THR A 130 2.83 2.64 0.45
N VAL A 131 2.80 1.32 0.51
CA VAL A 131 3.60 0.51 1.43
C VAL A 131 4.74 -0.14 0.66
N THR A 132 5.95 -0.06 1.20
CA THR A 132 7.14 -0.71 0.66
C THR A 132 7.69 -1.71 1.68
N GLY A 133 7.63 -3.00 1.35
CA GLY A 133 8.30 -4.06 2.09
C GLY A 133 9.79 -4.08 1.76
N LEU A 134 10.64 -4.11 2.79
CA LEU A 134 12.11 -4.00 2.67
C LEU A 134 12.82 -5.27 3.13
N SER A 135 12.31 -5.95 4.14
CA SER A 135 12.88 -7.19 4.67
C SER A 135 11.78 -8.12 5.18
N GLY A 136 12.10 -9.39 5.37
CA GLY A 136 11.15 -10.37 5.91
C GLY A 136 10.77 -10.06 7.36
N GLY A 137 9.51 -10.27 7.70
CA GLY A 137 8.97 -10.02 9.03
C GLY A 137 7.63 -9.30 9.00
N GLU A 138 7.19 -8.83 10.15
CA GLU A 138 5.93 -8.11 10.31
C GLU A 138 6.17 -6.67 10.77
N ALA A 139 5.37 -5.77 10.22
CA ALA A 139 5.31 -4.37 10.64
C ALA A 139 3.86 -3.90 10.70
N THR A 140 3.57 -2.96 11.59
CA THR A 140 2.27 -2.30 11.64
C THR A 140 2.41 -0.89 11.08
N ILE A 141 1.65 -0.58 10.06
CA ILE A 141 1.51 0.78 9.52
C ILE A 141 0.33 1.44 10.20
N THR A 142 0.59 2.51 10.93
CA THR A 142 -0.45 3.30 11.61
C THR A 142 -0.73 4.57 10.81
N VAL A 143 -1.99 4.77 10.46
CA VAL A 143 -2.52 6.02 9.90
C VAL A 143 -3.10 6.84 11.03
N THR A 144 -2.72 8.12 11.12
CA THR A 144 -3.23 9.08 12.10
C THR A 144 -3.83 10.28 11.37
N ASP A 145 -5.03 10.66 11.70
CA ASP A 145 -5.71 11.82 11.12
C ASP A 145 -5.40 13.14 11.86
N SER A 146 -5.94 14.26 11.38
CA SER A 146 -5.74 15.59 11.97
C SER A 146 -6.35 15.74 13.37
N ARG A 147 -7.24 14.85 13.78
CA ARG A 147 -7.84 14.79 15.11
C ARG A 147 -7.14 13.78 16.05
N ASN A 148 -6.03 13.17 15.58
CA ASN A 148 -5.29 12.11 16.26
C ASN A 148 -6.07 10.79 16.44
N LEU A 149 -7.10 10.57 15.62
CA LEU A 149 -7.71 9.25 15.48
C LEU A 149 -6.80 8.36 14.65
N THR A 150 -6.77 7.06 14.95
CA THR A 150 -5.85 6.12 14.32
C THR A 150 -6.55 4.91 13.77
N ALA A 151 -5.99 4.36 12.69
CA ALA A 151 -6.25 3.02 12.17
C ALA A 151 -4.93 2.36 11.77
N ALA A 152 -4.90 1.05 11.71
CA ALA A 152 -3.66 0.31 11.46
C ALA A 152 -3.86 -0.80 10.44
N VAL A 153 -2.77 -1.07 9.67
CA VAL A 153 -2.65 -2.18 8.73
C VAL A 153 -1.46 -3.02 9.17
N THR A 154 -1.64 -4.31 9.30
CA THR A 154 -0.54 -5.26 9.51
C THR A 154 0.07 -5.61 8.17
N VAL A 155 1.38 -5.52 8.04
CA VAL A 155 2.15 -5.88 6.84
C VAL A 155 3.01 -7.08 7.16
N SER A 156 2.80 -8.17 6.45
CA SER A 156 3.59 -9.41 6.58
C SER A 156 4.44 -9.61 5.33
N ASN A 157 5.75 -9.54 5.49
CA ASN A 157 6.70 -9.70 4.40
C ASN A 157 7.33 -11.09 4.43
N THR A 158 7.17 -11.84 3.33
CA THR A 158 7.83 -13.12 3.11
C THR A 158 8.95 -12.94 2.09
N VAL A 159 10.16 -13.39 2.42
CA VAL A 159 11.29 -13.40 1.49
C VAL A 159 11.35 -14.75 0.79
N THR A 160 11.34 -14.74 -0.54
CA THR A 160 11.53 -15.95 -1.33
C THR A 160 12.93 -15.96 -1.94
N THR A 161 13.50 -17.14 -2.05
CA THR A 161 14.75 -17.36 -2.78
C THR A 161 14.53 -17.52 -4.27
N SER A 162 13.26 -17.64 -4.70
CA SER A 162 12.87 -17.75 -6.11
C SER A 162 12.55 -16.35 -6.67
N PRO A 163 13.08 -16.00 -7.85
CA PRO A 163 12.70 -14.79 -8.58
C PRO A 163 11.34 -14.92 -9.30
N PHE A 164 10.69 -16.08 -9.18
CA PHE A 164 9.48 -16.43 -9.90
C PHE A 164 8.25 -16.44 -9.02
N THR A 165 7.10 -16.08 -9.57
CA THR A 165 5.80 -16.29 -8.95
C THR A 165 5.42 -17.78 -8.98
N ASP A 166 4.41 -18.15 -8.22
CA ASP A 166 3.90 -19.54 -8.23
C ASP A 166 3.35 -19.91 -9.61
N GLU A 167 2.69 -18.98 -10.30
CA GLU A 167 2.18 -19.18 -11.64
C GLU A 167 3.31 -19.41 -12.65
N GLU A 168 4.37 -18.61 -12.58
CA GLU A 168 5.56 -18.78 -13.42
C GLU A 168 6.24 -20.13 -13.16
N LEU A 169 6.28 -20.57 -11.90
CA LEU A 169 6.81 -21.87 -11.53
C LEU A 169 5.95 -23.02 -12.05
N GLU A 170 4.63 -22.92 -11.95
CA GLU A 170 3.72 -23.93 -12.49
C GLU A 170 3.81 -23.99 -14.03
N GLU A 171 3.89 -22.85 -14.69
CA GLU A 171 4.13 -22.79 -16.12
C GLU A 171 5.43 -23.50 -16.50
N PHE A 172 6.53 -23.18 -15.78
CA PHE A 172 7.82 -23.85 -15.98
C PHE A 172 7.72 -25.36 -15.77
N LYS A 173 7.07 -25.80 -14.72
CA LYS A 173 6.87 -27.24 -14.44
C LYS A 173 6.09 -27.95 -15.54
N SER A 174 5.23 -27.24 -16.26
CA SER A 174 4.47 -27.77 -17.38
C SER A 174 5.29 -27.97 -18.66
N LEU A 175 6.48 -27.35 -18.74
CA LEU A 175 7.34 -27.45 -19.92
C LEU A 175 7.98 -28.85 -20.03
N PRO A 176 8.12 -29.40 -21.25
CA PRO A 176 8.79 -30.68 -21.46
C PRO A 176 10.21 -30.73 -20.87
N LEU A 177 10.94 -29.63 -20.97
CA LEU A 177 12.30 -29.48 -20.41
C LEU A 177 12.37 -29.68 -18.91
N HIS A 178 11.36 -29.23 -18.17
CA HIS A 178 11.30 -29.46 -16.72
C HIS A 178 11.31 -30.96 -16.40
N THR A 179 10.57 -31.75 -17.17
CA THR A 179 10.55 -33.22 -16.99
C THR A 179 11.93 -33.85 -17.18
N TYR A 180 12.70 -33.35 -18.13
CA TYR A 180 14.07 -33.82 -18.33
C TYR A 180 15.01 -33.39 -17.22
N LEU A 181 14.87 -32.16 -16.73
CA LEU A 181 15.69 -31.65 -15.60
C LEU A 181 15.47 -32.45 -14.32
N VAL A 182 14.23 -32.86 -14.06
CA VAL A 182 13.87 -33.61 -12.85
C VAL A 182 14.22 -35.10 -13.00
N ASN A 183 14.04 -35.64 -14.19
CA ASN A 183 14.28 -37.07 -14.50
C ASN A 183 15.55 -37.23 -15.34
N GLY A 184 16.71 -37.37 -14.71
CA GLY A 184 18.02 -37.40 -15.36
C GLY A 184 18.15 -38.31 -16.57
N GLU A 185 17.43 -39.45 -16.61
CA GLU A 185 17.39 -40.34 -17.77
C GLU A 185 16.85 -39.71 -19.03
N LYS A 186 15.82 -38.82 -18.88
CA LYS A 186 15.26 -38.10 -20.01
C LYS A 186 16.22 -37.02 -20.52
N ILE A 187 16.98 -36.38 -19.64
CA ILE A 187 18.02 -35.45 -20.07
C ILE A 187 19.00 -36.18 -20.98
N LYS A 188 19.45 -37.33 -20.55
CA LYS A 188 20.39 -38.16 -21.35
C LYS A 188 19.79 -38.53 -22.70
N GLY A 189 18.56 -39.03 -22.69
CA GLY A 189 17.87 -39.38 -23.97
C GLY A 189 17.72 -38.19 -24.87
N GLN A 190 17.41 -37.02 -24.35
CA GLN A 190 17.30 -35.82 -25.15
C GLN A 190 18.63 -35.36 -25.72
N LEU A 191 19.72 -35.54 -25.03
CA LEU A 191 21.06 -35.20 -25.48
C LEU A 191 21.55 -36.14 -26.57
N ASP A 192 21.11 -37.40 -26.55
CA ASP A 192 21.45 -38.40 -27.53
C ASP A 192 20.73 -38.23 -28.89
N MET A 193 19.73 -37.37 -28.97
CA MET A 193 18.88 -37.17 -30.14
C MET A 193 19.42 -36.20 -31.19
N GLY A 194 20.65 -36.00 -31.30
CA GLY A 194 21.14 -35.19 -32.41
C GLY A 194 22.29 -34.28 -32.06
N GLY A 195 23.03 -34.70 -31.18
CA GLY A 195 24.12 -33.87 -30.73
C GLY A 195 23.53 -32.68 -29.97
N TYR A 196 24.16 -31.79 -29.71
CA TYR A 196 23.88 -30.65 -28.91
C TYR A 196 22.55 -29.98 -29.24
N ASP A 197 21.49 -30.60 -28.79
CA ASP A 197 20.23 -29.92 -28.79
C ASP A 197 20.22 -28.75 -27.79
N ASP A 198 19.13 -28.08 -27.74
CA ASP A 198 19.01 -26.85 -26.96
C ASP A 198 19.36 -27.03 -25.48
N LEU A 199 19.02 -28.16 -24.92
CA LEU A 199 19.29 -28.45 -23.52
C LEU A 199 20.76 -28.74 -23.28
N MET A 200 21.41 -29.44 -24.18
CA MET A 200 22.83 -29.72 -24.11
C MET A 200 23.65 -28.44 -24.15
N TRP A 201 23.33 -27.54 -25.08
CA TRP A 201 23.97 -26.25 -25.13
C TRP A 201 23.78 -25.44 -23.85
N GLY A 202 22.55 -25.35 -23.34
CA GLY A 202 22.29 -24.71 -22.06
C GLY A 202 23.12 -25.31 -20.95
N TYR A 203 23.16 -26.62 -20.87
CA TYR A 203 23.95 -27.33 -19.88
C TYR A 203 25.44 -27.05 -20.01
N TYR A 204 26.02 -27.20 -21.18
CA TYR A 204 27.46 -27.00 -21.39
C TYR A 204 27.91 -25.57 -21.23
N VAL A 205 27.15 -24.65 -21.73
CA VAL A 205 27.59 -23.26 -21.79
C VAL A 205 27.29 -22.49 -20.53
N TYR A 206 26.19 -22.77 -19.87
CA TYR A 206 25.80 -22.02 -18.68
C TYR A 206 25.95 -22.80 -17.38
N GLY A 207 25.47 -23.99 -17.35
CA GLY A 207 25.45 -24.77 -16.12
C GLY A 207 26.75 -25.49 -15.88
N ALA A 208 26.86 -26.69 -16.41
CA ALA A 208 27.98 -27.57 -16.12
C ALA A 208 29.30 -27.08 -16.71
N TYR A 209 29.24 -26.49 -17.91
CA TYR A 209 30.48 -26.12 -18.59
C TYR A 209 31.05 -24.80 -18.09
N SER A 210 30.27 -23.77 -17.98
CA SER A 210 30.76 -22.46 -17.55
C SER A 210 31.02 -22.34 -16.05
N VAL A 211 30.27 -23.07 -15.26
CA VAL A 211 30.36 -23.03 -13.79
C VAL A 211 31.07 -24.26 -13.23
N ASN A 212 31.58 -25.11 -14.11
CA ASN A 212 32.15 -26.38 -13.80
C ASN A 212 31.14 -27.53 -13.73
N MET A 213 31.52 -28.66 -14.25
CA MET A 213 30.70 -29.87 -14.26
C MET A 213 30.28 -30.36 -12.86
N THR A 214 30.87 -29.84 -11.84
CA THR A 214 30.53 -30.16 -10.45
C THR A 214 29.34 -29.37 -9.96
N THR A 215 28.89 -28.39 -10.70
CA THR A 215 27.73 -27.60 -10.31
C THR A 215 26.44 -28.30 -10.64
N ASP A 216 25.48 -28.03 -9.83
CA ASP A 216 24.14 -28.59 -9.96
C ASP A 216 23.20 -27.62 -10.64
N TYR A 217 23.74 -26.74 -11.49
CA TYR A 217 22.95 -25.73 -12.20
C TYR A 217 22.77 -26.12 -13.66
N LEU A 218 21.55 -26.00 -14.12
CA LEU A 218 21.17 -25.98 -15.52
C LEU A 218 20.48 -24.66 -15.84
N TYR A 219 20.91 -23.98 -16.86
CA TYR A 219 20.36 -22.72 -17.28
C TYR A 219 19.44 -22.90 -18.48
N LEU A 220 18.24 -22.40 -18.36
CA LEU A 220 17.27 -22.32 -19.46
C LEU A 220 17.19 -20.88 -19.96
N THR A 221 17.27 -20.69 -21.25
CA THR A 221 17.32 -19.35 -21.83
C THR A 221 16.03 -18.94 -22.55
N SER A 222 15.16 -19.88 -22.85
CA SER A 222 13.88 -19.60 -23.51
C SER A 222 12.96 -20.81 -23.50
N LYS A 223 11.68 -20.61 -23.79
CA LYS A 223 10.70 -21.67 -24.03
C LYS A 223 10.84 -22.30 -25.44
N THR A 224 11.50 -21.60 -26.33
CA THR A 224 11.74 -22.03 -27.72
C THR A 224 13.21 -22.35 -27.87
N LYS A 225 13.50 -23.03 -28.99
CA LYS A 225 14.90 -23.33 -29.34
C LYS A 225 15.74 -22.06 -29.32
N PRO A 226 16.76 -21.96 -28.47
CA PRO A 226 17.64 -20.78 -28.44
C PRO A 226 18.53 -20.82 -29.68
N GLU A 227 18.85 -19.64 -30.19
CA GLU A 227 19.93 -19.48 -31.16
C GLU A 227 21.25 -19.46 -30.45
N TYR A 228 22.11 -20.39 -30.74
CA TYR A 228 23.40 -20.52 -30.09
C TYR A 228 24.47 -19.70 -30.83
N ASP A 229 24.85 -18.61 -30.22
CA ASP A 229 26.04 -17.86 -30.56
C ASP A 229 26.85 -17.68 -29.31
N MET A 230 28.02 -18.25 -29.29
CA MET A 230 28.93 -18.22 -28.14
C MET A 230 29.29 -16.80 -27.71
N ASN A 231 29.28 -15.84 -28.62
CA ASN A 231 29.60 -14.44 -28.29
C ASN A 231 28.42 -13.71 -27.67
N THR A 232 27.22 -14.15 -27.91
CA THR A 232 25.99 -13.51 -27.44
C THR A 232 25.27 -14.31 -26.36
N LEU A 233 25.77 -15.49 -26.09
CA LEU A 233 25.20 -16.38 -25.11
C LEU A 233 25.13 -15.70 -23.74
N GLY A 234 23.98 -15.69 -23.12
CA GLY A 234 23.76 -14.96 -21.89
C GLY A 234 23.42 -13.48 -22.03
N LYS A 235 23.55 -12.92 -23.23
CA LYS A 235 23.21 -11.51 -23.50
C LYS A 235 21.86 -11.33 -24.18
N LYS A 236 21.25 -12.41 -24.66
CA LYS A 236 19.91 -12.34 -25.28
C LYS A 236 18.85 -12.09 -24.21
N PRO A 237 17.90 -11.21 -24.48
CA PRO A 237 16.75 -11.06 -23.60
C PRO A 237 15.93 -12.36 -23.62
N GLY A 238 15.58 -12.81 -22.44
CA GLY A 238 14.79 -14.02 -22.26
C GLY A 238 14.77 -14.41 -20.80
N LEU A 239 13.79 -15.20 -20.43
CA LEU A 239 13.70 -15.76 -19.09
C LEU A 239 14.90 -16.72 -18.91
N LYS A 240 15.79 -16.39 -17.99
CA LYS A 240 16.89 -17.25 -17.60
C LYS A 240 16.48 -17.96 -16.32
N LEU A 241 16.26 -19.24 -16.44
CA LEU A 241 15.96 -20.10 -15.32
C LEU A 241 17.19 -20.93 -15.02
N ALA A 242 17.69 -20.88 -13.80
CA ALA A 242 18.71 -21.76 -13.31
C ALA A 242 18.08 -22.79 -12.38
N TYR A 243 18.17 -24.06 -12.74
CA TYR A 243 17.73 -25.15 -11.89
C TYR A 243 18.91 -25.70 -11.08
N ARG A 244 18.80 -25.59 -9.79
CA ARG A 244 19.81 -26.14 -8.87
C ARG A 244 19.43 -27.55 -8.47
N LYS A 245 20.13 -28.52 -9.02
CA LYS A 245 19.83 -29.94 -8.91
C LYS A 245 19.89 -30.45 -7.45
N ASP A 246 20.90 -30.04 -6.69
CA ASP A 246 21.11 -30.46 -5.29
C ASP A 246 19.96 -30.07 -4.37
N LYS A 247 19.28 -28.97 -4.68
CA LYS A 247 18.20 -28.42 -3.88
C LYS A 247 16.84 -28.48 -4.54
N GLN A 248 16.78 -28.89 -5.80
CA GLN A 248 15.55 -28.91 -6.62
C GLN A 248 14.80 -27.56 -6.63
N ILE A 249 15.55 -26.47 -6.60
CA ILE A 249 15.01 -25.12 -6.65
C ILE A 249 15.37 -24.41 -7.95
N LEU A 250 14.47 -23.55 -8.40
CA LEU A 250 14.72 -22.60 -9.47
C LEU A 250 15.36 -21.34 -8.88
N VAL A 251 16.38 -20.81 -9.53
CA VAL A 251 17.10 -19.62 -9.12
C VAL A 251 17.10 -18.59 -10.25
#